data_2728410e50dde3660ca64d3321109ca3
#
_entry.id   2728410e50dde3660ca64d3321109ca3
#
_cell.length_a   1.000
_cell.length_b   1.000
_cell.length_c   1.000
_cell.angle_alpha   90.00
_cell.angle_beta   90.00
_cell.angle_gamma   90.00
#
_symmetry.space_group_name_H-M   'P 1'
#
loop_
_entity.id
_entity.type
_entity.pdbx_description
1 polymer ?
#
loop_
_entity_poly.entity_id
_entity_poly.type
_entity_poly.pdbx_seq_one_letter_code
_entity_poly.pdbx_strand_id
1 'polypeptide(L)'
;VTALYQRTHSGKGQRVTCAMQDGVLNLCRVKLRDQQRLNHGPLKEYSQFGQGIPFGKATPRAGNDSGGGQPGRILKCKGWEKDPDAYTYFITQAAVWKNICDVIGKPEWKEDPEFSTPEARLPHLDEVFSTIESWTMSKTKFEVMEICNPLNIPVGPILSMQELAKDQSLRETGTIVEVDHPERGKYLTVGNPVKLSE
;
A
#
# COMPACT_ATOMS: atom_id res chain seq x y z
N VAL A 1 14.02 -23.55 -4.66
CA VAL A 1 15.44 -23.29 -4.34
C VAL A 1 15.83 -24.02 -3.06
N THR A 2 15.16 -23.78 -1.91
CA THR A 2 15.50 -24.40 -0.61
C THR A 2 15.61 -25.92 -0.68
N ALA A 3 14.66 -26.60 -1.35
CA ALA A 3 14.69 -28.05 -1.52
C ALA A 3 15.87 -28.53 -2.37
N LEU A 4 16.26 -27.77 -3.40
CA LEU A 4 17.44 -28.07 -4.22
C LEU A 4 18.73 -27.86 -3.40
N TYR A 5 18.82 -26.79 -2.66
CA TYR A 5 19.94 -26.53 -1.75
C TYR A 5 20.08 -27.65 -0.72
N GLN A 6 18.98 -28.05 -0.07
CA GLN A 6 19.01 -29.16 0.89
C GLN A 6 19.48 -30.48 0.24
N ARG A 7 19.09 -30.74 -1.03
CA ARG A 7 19.56 -31.93 -1.76
C ARG A 7 21.07 -31.94 -1.94
N THR A 8 21.72 -30.79 -2.14
CA THR A 8 23.19 -30.72 -2.27
C THR A 8 23.93 -31.15 -0.99
N HIS A 9 23.30 -30.99 0.19
CA HIS A 9 23.87 -31.39 1.46
C HIS A 9 23.47 -32.79 1.91
N SER A 10 22.23 -33.20 1.65
CA SER A 10 21.67 -34.46 2.11
C SER A 10 21.78 -35.62 1.11
N GLY A 11 22.03 -35.31 -0.16
CA GLY A 11 21.99 -36.27 -1.26
C GLY A 11 20.57 -36.76 -1.59
N LYS A 12 19.55 -36.34 -0.84
CA LYS A 12 18.15 -36.82 -0.98
C LYS A 12 17.24 -35.76 -1.58
N GLY A 13 16.48 -36.13 -2.58
CA GLY A 13 15.39 -35.32 -3.12
C GLY A 13 14.17 -35.33 -2.19
N GLN A 14 13.29 -34.32 -2.36
CA GLN A 14 12.04 -34.25 -1.62
C GLN A 14 10.92 -33.69 -2.51
N ARG A 15 9.70 -34.06 -2.17
CA ARG A 15 8.51 -33.45 -2.78
C ARG A 15 8.25 -32.08 -2.18
N VAL A 16 8.04 -31.09 -3.04
CA VAL A 16 7.60 -29.74 -2.64
C VAL A 16 6.14 -29.58 -3.03
N THR A 17 5.31 -29.18 -2.08
CA THR A 17 3.88 -28.92 -2.30
C THR A 17 3.59 -27.50 -1.87
N CYS A 18 2.83 -26.77 -2.68
CA CYS A 18 2.35 -25.44 -2.36
C CYS A 18 0.90 -25.35 -2.83
N ALA A 19 -0.03 -25.14 -1.90
CA ALA A 19 -1.42 -24.91 -2.24
C ALA A 19 -1.64 -23.41 -2.50
N MET A 20 -2.49 -23.07 -3.46
CA MET A 20 -2.87 -21.66 -3.72
C MET A 20 -3.50 -21.00 -2.49
N GLN A 21 -4.27 -21.76 -1.72
CA GLN A 21 -4.86 -21.29 -0.47
C GLN A 21 -3.80 -20.81 0.53
N ASP A 22 -2.70 -21.53 0.67
CA ASP A 22 -1.60 -21.16 1.58
C ASP A 22 -0.95 -19.84 1.14
N GLY A 23 -0.76 -19.66 -0.19
CA GLY A 23 -0.27 -18.41 -0.76
C GLY A 23 -1.20 -17.24 -0.47
N VAL A 24 -2.51 -17.39 -0.68
CA VAL A 24 -3.52 -16.37 -0.41
C VAL A 24 -3.59 -16.02 1.08
N LEU A 25 -3.58 -17.03 1.97
CA LEU A 25 -3.54 -16.80 3.42
C LEU A 25 -2.30 -16.02 3.86
N ASN A 26 -1.15 -16.25 3.22
CA ASN A 26 0.05 -15.47 3.50
C ASN A 26 -0.14 -13.98 3.16
N LEU A 27 -0.84 -13.65 2.07
CA LEU A 27 -1.21 -12.25 1.77
C LEU A 27 -2.14 -11.66 2.82
N CYS A 28 -3.00 -12.47 3.44
CA CYS A 28 -3.93 -12.05 4.50
C CYS A 28 -3.30 -12.02 5.89
N ARG A 29 -1.99 -12.27 6.06
CA ARG A 29 -1.32 -12.40 7.36
C ARG A 29 -1.54 -11.23 8.33
N VAL A 30 -1.64 -10.01 7.82
CA VAL A 30 -1.89 -8.81 8.66
C VAL A 30 -3.27 -8.87 9.28
N LYS A 31 -4.29 -9.21 8.51
CA LYS A 31 -5.67 -9.34 9.01
C LYS A 31 -5.83 -10.51 9.97
N LEU A 32 -5.12 -11.61 9.74
CA LEU A 32 -5.09 -12.73 10.69
C LEU A 32 -4.43 -12.34 12.03
N ARG A 33 -3.35 -11.55 11.98
CA ARG A 33 -2.73 -10.96 13.19
C ARG A 33 -3.73 -10.06 13.91
N ASP A 34 -4.43 -9.18 13.21
CA ASP A 34 -5.40 -8.26 13.79
C ASP A 34 -6.58 -9.03 14.43
N GLN A 35 -7.03 -10.12 13.78
CA GLN A 35 -8.02 -11.01 14.39
C GLN A 35 -7.56 -11.60 15.72
N GLN A 36 -6.27 -11.96 15.83
CA GLN A 36 -5.71 -12.46 17.10
C GLN A 36 -5.59 -11.33 18.13
N ARG A 37 -5.24 -10.12 17.72
CA ARG A 37 -5.17 -8.95 18.62
C ARG A 37 -6.54 -8.62 19.25
N LEU A 38 -7.64 -8.87 18.54
CA LEU A 38 -9.00 -8.70 19.07
C LEU A 38 -9.29 -9.59 20.30
N ASN A 39 -8.52 -10.64 20.53
CA ASN A 39 -8.61 -11.45 21.75
C ASN A 39 -8.02 -10.74 22.99
N HIS A 40 -7.31 -9.63 22.78
CA HIS A 40 -6.64 -8.86 23.83
C HIS A 40 -7.20 -7.45 24.01
N GLY A 41 -8.13 -7.05 23.15
CA GLY A 41 -8.78 -5.74 23.22
C GLY A 41 -9.28 -5.22 21.88
N PRO A 42 -9.99 -4.07 21.87
CA PRO A 42 -10.49 -3.46 20.65
C PRO A 42 -9.35 -2.89 19.79
N LEU A 43 -9.54 -2.89 18.47
CA LEU A 43 -8.61 -2.28 17.51
C LEU A 43 -9.10 -0.87 17.15
N LYS A 44 -8.53 0.14 17.81
CA LYS A 44 -8.92 1.57 17.64
C LYS A 44 -8.49 2.16 16.30
N GLU A 45 -7.49 1.59 15.66
CA GLU A 45 -6.96 2.04 14.38
C GLU A 45 -7.85 1.76 13.16
N TYR A 46 -9.01 1.16 13.37
CA TYR A 46 -10.03 0.95 12.33
C TYR A 46 -11.11 2.03 12.44
N SER A 47 -10.78 3.24 12.01
CA SER A 47 -11.59 4.46 12.16
C SER A 47 -12.95 4.40 11.46
N GLN A 48 -13.06 3.67 10.33
CA GLN A 48 -14.31 3.52 9.58
C GLN A 48 -15.45 2.89 10.40
N PHE A 49 -15.16 2.39 11.60
CA PHE A 49 -16.14 1.85 12.54
C PHE A 49 -16.39 2.80 13.72
N GLY A 50 -15.99 4.07 13.62
CA GLY A 50 -16.15 5.08 14.67
C GLY A 50 -15.21 4.82 15.86
N GLN A 51 -15.60 3.94 16.77
CA GLN A 51 -14.78 3.62 17.95
C GLN A 51 -13.76 2.48 17.75
N GLY A 52 -13.50 2.09 16.50
CA GLY A 52 -12.69 0.95 16.14
C GLY A 52 -13.48 -0.37 16.14
N ILE A 53 -12.77 -1.50 16.05
CA ILE A 53 -13.39 -2.83 16.08
C ILE A 53 -13.54 -3.27 17.52
N PRO A 54 -14.77 -3.56 18.00
CA PRO A 54 -14.98 -4.00 19.37
C PRO A 54 -14.39 -5.39 19.61
N PHE A 55 -14.01 -5.63 20.86
CA PHE A 55 -13.53 -6.93 21.34
C PHE A 55 -14.49 -8.07 20.95
N GLY A 56 -13.94 -9.22 20.54
CA GLY A 56 -14.71 -10.43 20.20
C GLY A 56 -15.45 -10.40 18.88
N LYS A 57 -15.26 -9.36 18.05
CA LYS A 57 -15.79 -9.31 16.68
C LYS A 57 -14.78 -9.81 15.65
N ALA A 58 -15.28 -10.16 14.47
CA ALA A 58 -14.40 -10.48 13.35
C ALA A 58 -13.75 -9.23 12.78
N THR A 59 -12.51 -9.33 12.33
CA THR A 59 -11.85 -8.26 11.56
C THR A 59 -12.63 -8.02 10.26
N PRO A 60 -13.21 -6.83 10.05
CA PRO A 60 -14.02 -6.53 8.89
C PRO A 60 -13.19 -6.28 7.65
N ARG A 61 -13.89 -6.15 6.50
CA ARG A 61 -13.29 -5.62 5.28
C ARG A 61 -12.89 -4.17 5.49
N ALA A 62 -11.69 -3.82 5.07
CA ALA A 62 -11.16 -2.47 5.23
C ALA A 62 -11.51 -1.53 4.05
N GLY A 63 -11.97 -2.08 2.92
CA GLY A 63 -12.22 -1.27 1.72
C GLY A 63 -10.93 -0.61 1.24
N ASN A 64 -10.97 0.70 1.09
CA ASN A 64 -9.83 1.53 0.69
C ASN A 64 -8.92 1.95 1.85
N ASP A 65 -9.22 1.54 3.09
CA ASP A 65 -8.42 1.85 4.25
C ASP A 65 -7.42 0.73 4.55
N SER A 66 -6.19 1.10 4.89
CA SER A 66 -5.29 0.14 5.53
C SER A 66 -5.62 0.09 7.03
N GLY A 67 -5.78 -1.11 7.57
CA GLY A 67 -5.77 -1.28 9.03
C GLY A 67 -4.33 -1.36 9.54
N GLY A 68 -4.11 -1.00 10.80
CA GLY A 68 -2.82 -1.12 11.46
C GLY A 68 -2.22 0.22 11.88
N GLY A 69 -1.01 0.20 12.44
CA GLY A 69 -0.38 1.36 13.10
C GLY A 69 0.05 2.52 12.19
N GLN A 70 -0.15 2.41 10.89
CA GLN A 70 0.10 3.48 9.92
C GLN A 70 -1.12 3.61 9.01
N PRO A 71 -2.08 4.47 9.37
CA PRO A 71 -3.27 4.67 8.56
C PRO A 71 -2.93 5.14 7.15
N GLY A 72 -3.52 4.49 6.16
CA GLY A 72 -3.38 4.85 4.74
C GLY A 72 -4.71 4.64 4.02
N ARG A 73 -4.94 5.44 3.00
CA ARG A 73 -6.19 5.42 2.23
C ARG A 73 -5.92 5.67 0.75
N ILE A 74 -6.74 5.07 -0.10
CA ILE A 74 -6.79 5.42 -1.52
C ILE A 74 -7.65 6.66 -1.65
N LEU A 75 -7.09 7.73 -2.23
CA LEU A 75 -7.68 9.05 -2.35
C LEU A 75 -7.84 9.44 -3.81
N LYS A 76 -8.89 10.21 -4.10
CA LYS A 76 -9.17 10.76 -5.42
C LYS A 76 -8.13 11.82 -5.79
N CYS A 77 -7.76 11.83 -7.06
CA CYS A 77 -6.95 12.89 -7.67
C CYS A 77 -7.74 13.64 -8.74
N LYS A 78 -7.19 14.71 -9.26
CA LYS A 78 -7.78 15.51 -10.35
C LYS A 78 -8.14 14.62 -11.53
N GLY A 79 -9.37 14.69 -11.99
CA GLY A 79 -9.88 13.93 -13.13
C GLY A 79 -10.56 12.61 -12.77
N TRP A 80 -10.68 12.28 -11.50
CA TRP A 80 -11.26 11.02 -11.00
C TRP A 80 -12.69 10.73 -11.52
N GLU A 81 -13.45 11.75 -11.91
CA GLU A 81 -14.79 11.60 -12.45
C GLU A 81 -14.82 10.94 -13.84
N LYS A 82 -13.70 11.01 -14.57
CA LYS A 82 -13.56 10.52 -15.95
C LYS A 82 -12.52 9.42 -16.10
N ASP A 83 -11.53 9.40 -15.21
CA ASP A 83 -10.45 8.44 -15.21
C ASP A 83 -10.56 7.53 -13.97
N PRO A 84 -10.88 6.23 -14.14
CA PRO A 84 -11.00 5.29 -13.03
C PRO A 84 -9.68 5.01 -12.31
N ASP A 85 -8.55 5.43 -12.88
CA ASP A 85 -7.21 5.26 -12.33
C ASP A 85 -6.61 6.57 -11.76
N ALA A 86 -7.40 7.67 -11.72
CA ALA A 86 -6.98 8.96 -11.17
C ALA A 86 -7.04 8.96 -9.62
N TYR A 87 -6.26 8.08 -9.00
CA TYR A 87 -6.19 7.87 -7.56
C TYR A 87 -4.74 7.76 -7.09
N THR A 88 -4.54 8.02 -5.81
CA THR A 88 -3.26 7.81 -5.12
C THR A 88 -3.47 7.05 -3.82
N TYR A 89 -2.51 6.20 -3.44
CA TYR A 89 -2.45 5.62 -2.10
C TYR A 89 -1.60 6.52 -1.22
N PHE A 90 -2.16 7.02 -0.14
CA PHE A 90 -1.53 7.98 0.77
C PHE A 90 -1.46 7.41 2.18
N ILE A 91 -0.29 7.50 2.83
CA ILE A 91 -0.07 6.97 4.18
C ILE A 91 0.34 8.11 5.12
N THR A 92 -0.34 8.21 6.28
CA THR A 92 -0.04 9.19 7.32
C THR A 92 0.93 8.61 8.34
N GLN A 93 2.24 8.71 8.08
CA GLN A 93 3.26 8.30 9.04
C GLN A 93 3.57 9.40 10.05
N ALA A 94 3.82 9.01 11.31
CA ALA A 94 4.17 9.94 12.38
C ALA A 94 5.43 10.77 12.07
N ALA A 95 6.44 10.13 11.50
CA ALA A 95 7.73 10.76 11.19
C ALA A 95 7.63 11.93 10.21
N VAL A 96 6.62 11.92 9.32
CA VAL A 96 6.45 12.94 8.27
C VAL A 96 5.16 13.76 8.45
N TRP A 97 4.50 13.62 9.59
CA TRP A 97 3.23 14.29 9.85
C TRP A 97 3.32 15.82 9.69
N LYS A 98 4.38 16.43 10.21
CA LYS A 98 4.58 17.89 10.09
C LYS A 98 4.68 18.34 8.61
N ASN A 99 5.34 17.56 7.78
CA ASN A 99 5.42 17.83 6.34
C ASN A 99 4.05 17.66 5.66
N ILE A 100 3.26 16.66 6.06
CA ILE A 100 1.90 16.48 5.57
C ILE A 100 1.05 17.72 5.89
N CYS A 101 1.09 18.21 7.14
CA CYS A 101 0.35 19.40 7.56
C CYS A 101 0.69 20.62 6.70
N ASP A 102 1.97 20.82 6.38
CA ASP A 102 2.40 21.92 5.51
C ASP A 102 1.83 21.80 4.09
N VAL A 103 1.96 20.61 3.52
CA VAL A 103 1.52 20.32 2.14
C VAL A 103 0.02 20.50 1.96
N ILE A 104 -0.78 20.07 2.93
CA ILE A 104 -2.25 20.19 2.86
C ILE A 104 -2.79 21.54 3.35
N GLY A 105 -1.91 22.47 3.78
CA GLY A 105 -2.30 23.78 4.25
C GLY A 105 -2.96 23.79 5.64
N LYS A 106 -2.55 22.88 6.51
CA LYS A 106 -3.03 22.72 7.89
C LYS A 106 -1.87 22.78 8.89
N PRO A 107 -1.03 23.84 8.90
CA PRO A 107 0.13 23.92 9.78
C PRO A 107 -0.26 23.92 11.27
N GLU A 108 -1.48 24.34 11.62
CA GLU A 108 -2.02 24.32 12.98
C GLU A 108 -2.14 22.89 13.55
N TRP A 109 -2.36 21.87 12.72
CA TRP A 109 -2.47 20.47 13.15
C TRP A 109 -1.17 19.87 13.71
N LYS A 110 -0.05 20.57 13.52
CA LYS A 110 1.25 20.10 14.03
C LYS A 110 1.31 20.10 15.55
N GLU A 111 0.68 21.08 16.16
CA GLU A 111 0.72 21.30 17.62
C GLU A 111 -0.67 21.14 18.26
N ASP A 112 -1.71 20.90 17.47
CA ASP A 112 -3.06 20.68 17.96
C ASP A 112 -3.14 19.37 18.75
N PRO A 113 -3.65 19.36 19.99
CA PRO A 113 -3.76 18.15 20.81
C PRO A 113 -4.57 17.02 20.17
N GLU A 114 -5.52 17.33 19.27
CA GLU A 114 -6.36 16.34 18.58
C GLU A 114 -5.68 15.74 17.34
N PHE A 115 -4.62 16.38 16.79
CA PHE A 115 -3.98 15.96 15.53
C PHE A 115 -2.47 15.72 15.65
N SER A 116 -1.79 16.22 16.68
CA SER A 116 -0.32 16.20 16.75
C SER A 116 0.28 14.81 16.93
N THR A 117 -0.42 13.88 17.58
CA THR A 117 0.07 12.51 17.79
C THR A 117 -0.72 11.46 16.98
N PRO A 118 -0.11 10.30 16.66
CA PRO A 118 -0.83 9.23 15.99
C PRO A 118 -2.09 8.77 16.73
N GLU A 119 -2.01 8.66 18.04
CA GLU A 119 -3.11 8.21 18.91
C GLU A 119 -4.25 9.23 18.93
N ALA A 120 -3.92 10.52 19.01
CA ALA A 120 -4.90 11.61 19.00
C ALA A 120 -5.67 11.65 17.67
N ARG A 121 -4.98 11.39 16.53
CA ARG A 121 -5.60 11.39 15.20
C ARG A 121 -6.58 10.24 14.94
N LEU A 122 -6.51 9.14 15.69
CA LEU A 122 -7.34 7.96 15.41
C LEU A 122 -8.85 8.26 15.34
N PRO A 123 -9.45 9.04 16.24
CA PRO A 123 -10.87 9.42 16.16
C PRO A 123 -11.18 10.35 14.97
N HIS A 124 -10.18 11.08 14.47
CA HIS A 124 -10.29 12.11 13.43
C HIS A 124 -9.81 11.67 12.05
N LEU A 125 -9.53 10.37 11.83
CA LEU A 125 -8.97 9.87 10.56
C LEU A 125 -9.83 10.20 9.35
N ASP A 126 -11.14 10.25 9.49
CA ASP A 126 -12.03 10.63 8.39
C ASP A 126 -11.86 12.11 8.01
N GLU A 127 -11.72 13.00 8.99
CA GLU A 127 -11.43 14.42 8.77
C GLU A 127 -10.03 14.60 8.15
N VAL A 128 -9.04 13.91 8.68
CA VAL A 128 -7.66 13.93 8.15
C VAL A 128 -7.64 13.53 6.68
N PHE A 129 -8.22 12.38 6.35
CA PHE A 129 -8.20 11.88 4.97
C PHE A 129 -9.10 12.66 4.02
N SER A 130 -10.23 13.20 4.47
CA SER A 130 -11.06 14.09 3.64
C SER A 130 -10.35 15.41 3.32
N THR A 131 -9.59 15.94 4.27
CA THR A 131 -8.76 17.14 4.05
C THR A 131 -7.62 16.85 3.06
N ILE A 132 -6.92 15.72 3.22
CA ILE A 132 -5.89 15.29 2.27
C ILE A 132 -6.52 15.07 0.88
N GLU A 133 -7.69 14.41 0.80
CA GLU A 133 -8.37 14.17 -0.48
C GLU A 133 -8.77 15.48 -1.17
N SER A 134 -9.23 16.48 -0.43
CA SER A 134 -9.53 17.81 -0.98
C SER A 134 -8.29 18.45 -1.62
N TRP A 135 -7.12 18.24 -1.03
CA TRP A 135 -5.86 18.69 -1.60
C TRP A 135 -5.45 17.85 -2.83
N THR A 136 -5.53 16.51 -2.77
CA THR A 136 -5.15 15.63 -3.90
C THR A 136 -6.07 15.80 -5.10
N MET A 137 -7.38 16.08 -4.91
CA MET A 137 -8.31 16.34 -6.01
C MET A 137 -7.96 17.59 -6.84
N SER A 138 -7.13 18.48 -6.33
CA SER A 138 -6.62 19.64 -7.09
C SER A 138 -5.43 19.30 -8.00
N LYS A 139 -4.89 18.09 -7.92
CA LYS A 139 -3.65 17.64 -8.56
C LYS A 139 -3.82 16.27 -9.21
N THR A 140 -3.06 16.00 -10.26
CA THR A 140 -2.94 14.65 -10.81
C THR A 140 -2.20 13.74 -9.84
N LYS A 141 -2.40 12.43 -9.97
CA LYS A 141 -1.70 11.42 -9.13
C LYS A 141 -0.16 11.52 -9.21
N PHE A 142 0.37 11.97 -10.36
CA PHE A 142 1.81 12.16 -10.55
C PHE A 142 2.31 13.45 -9.89
N GLU A 143 1.56 14.57 -10.01
CA GLU A 143 1.89 15.81 -9.29
C GLU A 143 1.88 15.59 -7.77
N VAL A 144 0.93 14.80 -7.24
CA VAL A 144 0.92 14.42 -5.82
C VAL A 144 2.23 13.70 -5.45
N MET A 145 2.65 12.73 -6.25
CA MET A 145 3.89 12.00 -6.03
C MET A 145 5.12 12.91 -6.09
N GLU A 146 5.21 13.78 -7.08
CA GLU A 146 6.33 14.72 -7.25
C GLU A 146 6.46 15.70 -6.07
N ILE A 147 5.34 16.17 -5.51
CA ILE A 147 5.34 17.05 -4.33
C ILE A 147 5.72 16.29 -3.06
N CYS A 148 5.23 15.07 -2.90
CA CYS A 148 5.41 14.29 -1.68
C CYS A 148 6.79 13.62 -1.56
N ASN A 149 7.39 13.16 -2.66
CA ASN A 149 8.65 12.42 -2.66
C ASN A 149 9.82 13.18 -2.01
N PRO A 150 10.09 14.46 -2.33
CA PRO A 150 11.17 15.22 -1.69
C PRO A 150 11.00 15.41 -0.18
N LEU A 151 9.75 15.29 0.31
CA LEU A 151 9.38 15.42 1.71
C LEU A 151 9.33 14.08 2.44
N ASN A 152 9.69 12.99 1.78
CA ASN A 152 9.61 11.62 2.27
C ASN A 152 8.19 11.21 2.73
N ILE A 153 7.14 11.84 2.19
CA ILE A 153 5.75 11.46 2.46
C ILE A 153 5.43 10.20 1.64
N PRO A 154 5.06 9.08 2.29
CA PRO A 154 4.78 7.84 1.56
C PRO A 154 3.49 7.95 0.76
N VAL A 155 3.62 8.03 -0.54
CA VAL A 155 2.52 8.11 -1.49
C VAL A 155 2.88 7.36 -2.76
N GLY A 156 1.87 6.80 -3.42
CA GLY A 156 2.07 6.14 -4.72
C GLY A 156 0.85 6.30 -5.61
N PRO A 157 1.04 6.60 -6.91
CA PRO A 157 -0.05 6.66 -7.86
C PRO A 157 -0.66 5.27 -8.07
N ILE A 158 -1.97 5.18 -8.22
CA ILE A 158 -2.63 3.97 -8.71
C ILE A 158 -2.45 3.94 -10.23
N LEU A 159 -1.71 2.94 -10.70
CA LEU A 159 -1.35 2.84 -12.12
C LEU A 159 -2.27 1.87 -12.84
N SER A 160 -2.76 2.27 -14.01
CA SER A 160 -3.41 1.37 -14.95
C SER A 160 -2.41 0.39 -15.56
N MET A 161 -2.90 -0.71 -16.14
CA MET A 161 -2.05 -1.66 -16.87
C MET A 161 -1.37 -1.01 -18.08
N GLN A 162 -2.00 0.01 -18.68
CA GLN A 162 -1.40 0.77 -19.78
C GLN A 162 -0.23 1.62 -19.32
N GLU A 163 -0.35 2.30 -18.17
CA GLU A 163 0.73 3.07 -17.57
C GLU A 163 1.88 2.17 -17.15
N LEU A 164 1.59 1.04 -16.47
CA LEU A 164 2.61 0.04 -16.12
C LEU A 164 3.37 -0.45 -17.34
N ALA A 165 2.68 -0.78 -18.45
CA ALA A 165 3.32 -1.26 -19.66
C ALA A 165 4.25 -0.21 -20.32
N LYS A 166 4.02 1.08 -20.07
CA LYS A 166 4.84 2.19 -20.60
C LYS A 166 5.90 2.70 -19.61
N ASP A 167 5.85 2.26 -18.36
CA ASP A 167 6.75 2.74 -17.31
C ASP A 167 8.19 2.36 -17.62
N GLN A 168 9.03 3.38 -17.79
CA GLN A 168 10.44 3.19 -18.13
C GLN A 168 11.23 2.61 -16.95
N SER A 169 10.93 3.01 -15.71
CA SER A 169 11.64 2.53 -14.53
C SER A 169 11.41 1.03 -14.31
N LEU A 170 10.22 0.53 -14.58
CA LEU A 170 9.91 -0.90 -14.52
C LEU A 170 10.64 -1.71 -15.59
N ARG A 171 10.92 -1.10 -16.74
CA ARG A 171 11.74 -1.71 -17.81
C ARG A 171 13.21 -1.71 -17.43
N GLU A 172 13.73 -0.60 -16.96
CA GLU A 172 15.14 -0.46 -16.55
C GLU A 172 15.49 -1.42 -15.41
N THR A 173 14.58 -1.61 -14.45
CA THR A 173 14.74 -2.58 -13.37
C THR A 173 14.49 -4.03 -13.80
N GLY A 174 14.05 -4.27 -15.02
CA GLY A 174 13.70 -5.61 -15.51
C GLY A 174 12.48 -6.21 -14.80
N THR A 175 11.63 -5.37 -14.21
CA THR A 175 10.34 -5.81 -13.67
C THR A 175 9.34 -6.09 -14.79
N ILE A 176 9.41 -5.30 -15.86
CA ILE A 176 8.74 -5.57 -17.14
C ILE A 176 9.83 -5.79 -18.18
N VAL A 177 9.74 -6.90 -18.91
CA VAL A 177 10.70 -7.30 -19.95
C VAL A 177 10.00 -7.53 -21.27
N GLU A 178 10.70 -7.23 -22.37
CA GLU A 178 10.27 -7.61 -23.70
C GLU A 178 10.86 -8.99 -24.03
N VAL A 179 10.03 -9.91 -24.48
CA VAL A 179 10.47 -11.23 -24.95
C VAL A 179 10.10 -11.39 -26.41
N ASP A 180 10.96 -12.08 -27.17
CA ASP A 180 10.71 -12.43 -28.56
C ASP A 180 10.17 -13.86 -28.61
N HIS A 181 8.90 -13.99 -28.96
CA HIS A 181 8.24 -15.27 -29.04
C HIS A 181 8.15 -15.75 -30.52
N PRO A 182 8.53 -16.99 -30.83
CA PRO A 182 8.59 -17.48 -32.22
C PRO A 182 7.30 -17.30 -33.03
N GLU A 183 6.14 -17.43 -32.36
CA GLU A 183 4.84 -17.37 -33.04
C GLU A 183 4.12 -16.03 -32.82
N ARG A 184 4.38 -15.33 -31.70
CA ARG A 184 3.68 -14.10 -31.31
C ARG A 184 4.46 -12.81 -31.58
N GLY A 185 5.75 -12.96 -31.92
CA GLY A 185 6.66 -11.82 -32.02
C GLY A 185 6.99 -11.25 -30.68
N LYS A 186 7.41 -9.99 -30.67
CA LYS A 186 7.78 -9.26 -29.44
C LYS A 186 6.56 -8.88 -28.60
N TYR A 187 6.60 -9.20 -27.31
CA TYR A 187 5.58 -8.77 -26.37
C TYR A 187 6.15 -8.51 -24.97
N LEU A 188 5.42 -7.75 -24.15
CA LEU A 188 5.81 -7.45 -22.79
C LEU A 188 5.30 -8.52 -21.84
N THR A 189 6.14 -8.88 -20.87
CA THR A 189 5.76 -9.75 -19.75
C THR A 189 6.44 -9.33 -18.46
N VAL A 190 6.02 -9.91 -17.35
CA VAL A 190 6.64 -9.69 -16.04
C VAL A 190 7.96 -10.44 -15.98
N GLY A 191 9.03 -9.76 -15.61
CA GLY A 191 10.35 -10.35 -15.41
C GLY A 191 10.44 -11.13 -14.10
N ASN A 192 11.61 -11.78 -13.89
CA ASN A 192 11.86 -12.48 -12.63
C ASN A 192 11.91 -11.48 -11.47
N PRO A 193 11.10 -11.63 -10.39
CA PRO A 193 11.16 -10.75 -9.24
C PRO A 193 12.46 -10.87 -8.44
N VAL A 194 13.15 -12.01 -8.53
CA VAL A 194 14.46 -12.21 -7.90
C VAL A 194 15.54 -11.75 -8.87
N LYS A 195 16.25 -10.69 -8.52
CA LYS A 195 17.38 -10.17 -9.28
C LYS A 195 18.67 -10.69 -8.66
N LEU A 196 19.50 -11.31 -9.47
CA LEU A 196 20.83 -11.76 -9.08
C LEU A 196 21.84 -10.80 -9.69
N SER A 197 22.92 -10.50 -8.94
CA SER A 197 23.97 -9.59 -9.40
C SER A 197 24.91 -10.23 -10.41
N GLU A 198 24.93 -11.58 -10.46
CA GLU A 198 25.75 -12.40 -11.38
C GLU A 198 24.92 -13.57 -11.91
#